data_501bed51984abf9ae0d1e06727b5fd76
#
_entry.id   501bed51984abf9ae0d1e06727b5fd76
#
_cell.length_a   1.000
_cell.length_b   1.000
_cell.length_c   1.000
_cell.angle_alpha   90.00
_cell.angle_beta   90.00
_cell.angle_gamma   90.00
#
_symmetry.space_group_name_H-M   'P 1'
#
loop_
_entity.id
_entity.type
_entity.pdbx_description
1 polymer ?
#
loop_
_entity_poly.entity_id
_entity_poly.type
_entity_poly.pdbx_seq_one_letter_code
_entity_poly.pdbx_strand_id
1 'polypeptide(L)'
;MKTTALNLFASFLAVTCLTSTSANALDAPTGEVILTVTGADLTHPNAGATAQFDLAMLEKLAGRTGTMETPWTKGKIAFSGPLLKSVLEAAGAEGKSLRVKAMNDYAAEVPMDDATKIDTMLATRMDGQTMSIRDKGPLFLIYPFDADSSLYNEKYFSRSVWQIKEIEVTK
;
A
#
# COMPACT_ATOMS: atom_id res chain seq x y z
N MET A 1 79.37 12.94 -22.99
CA MET A 1 78.62 12.15 -22.02
C MET A 1 77.20 12.65 -22.09
N LYS A 2 76.24 11.87 -22.67
CA LYS A 2 74.83 12.25 -22.83
C LYS A 2 74.01 11.43 -21.86
N THR A 3 73.38 12.08 -20.87
CA THR A 3 72.47 11.46 -19.91
C THR A 3 71.05 11.56 -20.40
N THR A 4 70.43 10.42 -20.69
CA THR A 4 69.03 10.31 -21.14
C THR A 4 68.16 10.15 -19.90
N ALA A 5 67.26 11.10 -19.66
CA ALA A 5 66.26 11.02 -18.62
C ALA A 5 65.01 10.26 -19.12
N LEU A 6 64.68 9.18 -18.43
CA LEU A 6 63.48 8.32 -18.72
C LEU A 6 62.32 8.84 -17.89
N ASN A 7 61.31 9.45 -18.54
CA ASN A 7 60.06 9.88 -17.92
C ASN A 7 59.12 8.69 -17.79
N LEU A 8 58.82 8.27 -16.56
CA LEU A 8 57.82 7.27 -16.24
C LEU A 8 56.48 7.98 -16.06
N PHE A 9 55.56 7.84 -17.04
CA PHE A 9 54.17 8.28 -16.91
C PHE A 9 53.39 7.18 -16.17
N ALA A 10 53.04 7.44 -14.93
CA ALA A 10 52.12 6.57 -14.16
C ALA A 10 50.67 6.99 -14.48
N SER A 11 49.97 6.19 -15.31
CA SER A 11 48.56 6.36 -15.55
C SER A 11 47.75 5.86 -14.35
N PHE A 12 47.14 6.80 -13.63
CA PHE A 12 46.23 6.52 -12.52
C PHE A 12 44.83 6.20 -13.10
N LEU A 13 44.46 4.93 -13.15
CA LEU A 13 43.13 4.46 -13.58
C LEU A 13 42.15 4.69 -12.43
N ALA A 14 41.37 5.75 -12.47
CA ALA A 14 40.30 5.99 -11.52
C ALA A 14 39.14 5.06 -11.78
N VAL A 15 38.98 4.03 -10.96
CA VAL A 15 37.81 3.14 -10.97
C VAL A 15 36.66 3.89 -10.26
N THR A 16 35.75 4.45 -11.02
CA THR A 16 34.49 5.01 -10.52
C THR A 16 33.56 3.85 -10.17
N CYS A 17 33.45 3.48 -8.90
CA CYS A 17 32.39 2.62 -8.39
C CYS A 17 31.05 3.38 -8.52
N LEU A 18 30.24 3.01 -9.53
CA LEU A 18 28.83 3.34 -9.56
C LEU A 18 28.13 2.53 -8.45
N THR A 19 27.86 3.18 -7.34
CA THR A 19 26.93 2.64 -6.34
C THR A 19 25.53 2.71 -6.92
N SER A 20 25.06 1.61 -7.50
CA SER A 20 23.65 1.42 -7.85
C SER A 20 22.88 1.45 -6.54
N THR A 21 22.15 2.53 -6.25
CA THR A 21 21.10 2.56 -5.25
C THR A 21 20.03 1.60 -5.75
N SER A 22 19.98 0.40 -5.19
CA SER A 22 18.85 -0.51 -5.39
C SER A 22 17.61 0.22 -4.88
N ALA A 23 16.76 0.73 -5.77
CA ALA A 23 15.39 1.03 -5.40
C ALA A 23 14.84 -0.25 -4.76
N ASN A 24 14.33 -0.17 -3.53
CA ASN A 24 13.69 -1.31 -2.87
C ASN A 24 12.41 -1.62 -3.64
N ALA A 25 12.53 -2.43 -4.69
CA ALA A 25 11.38 -2.97 -5.37
C ALA A 25 10.59 -3.83 -4.38
N LEU A 26 9.27 -3.71 -4.39
CA LEU A 26 8.41 -4.58 -3.63
C LEU A 26 8.62 -6.04 -4.11
N ASP A 27 8.68 -7.00 -3.18
CA ASP A 27 8.81 -8.41 -3.53
C ASP A 27 7.65 -8.87 -4.43
N ALA A 28 7.90 -9.84 -5.30
CA ALA A 28 6.84 -10.43 -6.10
C ALA A 28 5.87 -11.23 -5.20
N PRO A 29 4.54 -11.19 -5.46
CA PRO A 29 3.58 -12.03 -4.74
C PRO A 29 3.90 -13.52 -4.92
N THR A 30 3.78 -14.29 -3.85
CA THR A 30 3.95 -15.75 -3.88
C THR A 30 2.61 -16.49 -3.85
N GLY A 31 1.54 -15.79 -3.46
CA GLY A 31 0.16 -16.25 -3.42
C GLY A 31 -0.73 -15.56 -4.46
N GLU A 32 -2.03 -15.78 -4.33
CA GLU A 32 -3.04 -15.08 -5.14
C GLU A 32 -2.98 -13.58 -4.91
N VAL A 33 -2.90 -12.80 -5.99
CA VAL A 33 -2.95 -11.33 -5.92
C VAL A 33 -4.36 -10.89 -5.55
N ILE A 34 -4.50 -10.25 -4.39
CA ILE A 34 -5.79 -9.77 -3.88
C ILE A 34 -5.92 -8.24 -3.92
N LEU A 35 -4.79 -7.53 -4.14
CA LEU A 35 -4.78 -6.08 -4.30
C LEU A 35 -3.79 -5.68 -5.38
N THR A 36 -4.21 -4.76 -6.25
CA THR A 36 -3.34 -4.05 -7.18
C THR A 36 -3.38 -2.56 -6.87
N VAL A 37 -2.22 -1.95 -6.63
CA VAL A 37 -2.08 -0.49 -6.55
C VAL A 37 -1.59 0.02 -7.89
N THR A 38 -2.29 1.00 -8.45
CA THR A 38 -2.01 1.62 -9.75
C THR A 38 -1.87 3.14 -9.58
N GLY A 39 -1.39 3.81 -10.60
CA GLY A 39 -1.25 5.27 -10.64
C GLY A 39 0.01 5.70 -11.36
N ALA A 40 0.13 7.01 -11.62
CA ALA A 40 1.35 7.57 -12.13
C ALA A 40 2.41 7.59 -11.02
N ASP A 41 3.64 7.20 -11.36
CA ASP A 41 4.82 7.38 -10.51
C ASP A 41 4.88 6.49 -9.26
N LEU A 42 4.45 5.21 -9.34
CA LEU A 42 4.80 4.23 -8.30
C LEU A 42 6.32 4.00 -8.31
N THR A 43 6.97 4.18 -7.17
CA THR A 43 8.43 4.02 -7.06
C THR A 43 8.85 2.59 -6.71
N HIS A 44 7.90 1.74 -6.25
CA HIS A 44 8.17 0.35 -5.88
C HIS A 44 7.24 -0.65 -6.61
N PRO A 45 7.12 -0.60 -7.96
CA PRO A 45 6.30 -1.58 -8.68
C PRO A 45 6.97 -2.94 -8.66
N ASN A 46 6.18 -4.02 -8.63
CA ASN A 46 6.64 -5.40 -8.76
C ASN A 46 6.02 -6.17 -9.92
N ALA A 47 5.09 -5.53 -10.66
CA ALA A 47 4.43 -6.09 -11.82
C ALA A 47 4.20 -5.01 -12.89
N GLY A 48 5.17 -4.84 -13.78
CA GLY A 48 5.14 -3.76 -14.79
C GLY A 48 5.15 -2.37 -14.11
N ALA A 49 4.08 -1.59 -14.30
CA ALA A 49 3.90 -0.27 -13.69
C ALA A 49 2.98 -0.32 -12.45
N THR A 50 2.69 -1.49 -11.88
CA THR A 50 1.77 -1.68 -10.77
C THR A 50 2.45 -2.34 -9.57
N ALA A 51 1.93 -2.11 -8.37
CA ALA A 51 2.32 -2.83 -7.17
C ALA A 51 1.21 -3.83 -6.80
N GLN A 52 1.55 -5.12 -6.82
CA GLN A 52 0.64 -6.22 -6.53
C GLN A 52 0.95 -6.84 -5.19
N PHE A 53 -0.10 -7.16 -4.44
CA PHE A 53 0.00 -7.72 -3.10
C PHE A 53 -0.85 -8.99 -3.00
N ASP A 54 -0.25 -10.04 -2.43
CA ASP A 54 -1.00 -11.16 -1.86
C ASP A 54 -1.33 -10.90 -0.38
N LEU A 55 -2.11 -11.80 0.22
CA LEU A 55 -2.51 -11.67 1.62
C LEU A 55 -1.30 -11.63 2.57
N ALA A 56 -0.31 -12.49 2.34
CA ALA A 56 0.86 -12.59 3.20
C ALA A 56 1.72 -11.32 3.17
N MET A 57 1.81 -10.66 2.02
CA MET A 57 2.49 -9.37 1.88
C MET A 57 1.77 -8.28 2.67
N LEU A 58 0.44 -8.19 2.54
CA LEU A 58 -0.37 -7.20 3.25
C LEU A 58 -0.28 -7.38 4.78
N GLU A 59 -0.36 -8.61 5.26
CA GLU A 59 -0.33 -8.91 6.71
C GLU A 59 1.06 -8.71 7.36
N LYS A 60 2.13 -8.56 6.57
CA LYS A 60 3.47 -8.18 7.07
C LYS A 60 3.63 -6.66 7.26
N LEU A 61 2.78 -5.86 6.65
CA LEU A 61 2.85 -4.40 6.78
C LEU A 61 2.38 -3.93 8.15
N ALA A 62 2.83 -2.73 8.54
CA ALA A 62 2.34 -2.11 9.77
C ALA A 62 0.83 -1.90 9.70
N GLY A 63 0.13 -2.41 10.71
CA GLY A 63 -1.32 -2.46 10.73
C GLY A 63 -1.90 -2.22 12.11
N ARG A 64 -3.22 -2.41 12.24
CA ARG A 64 -3.93 -2.30 13.52
C ARG A 64 -5.02 -3.37 13.64
N THR A 65 -5.48 -3.55 14.86
CA THR A 65 -6.74 -4.22 15.18
C THR A 65 -7.66 -3.21 15.87
N GLY A 66 -8.92 -3.17 15.49
CA GLY A 66 -9.93 -2.33 16.13
C GLY A 66 -11.24 -3.09 16.26
N THR A 67 -11.91 -2.95 17.42
CA THR A 67 -13.22 -3.58 17.67
C THR A 67 -14.29 -2.50 17.65
N MET A 68 -15.19 -2.55 16.70
CA MET A 68 -16.14 -1.47 16.44
C MET A 68 -17.46 -1.97 15.87
N GLU A 69 -18.52 -1.16 16.06
CA GLU A 69 -19.75 -1.30 15.29
C GLU A 69 -19.61 -0.60 13.94
N THR A 70 -20.27 -1.15 12.93
CA THR A 70 -20.37 -0.53 11.61
C THR A 70 -21.81 -0.59 11.12
N PRO A 71 -22.23 0.28 10.18
CA PRO A 71 -23.59 0.20 9.61
C PRO A 71 -23.87 -1.11 8.87
N TRP A 72 -22.84 -1.88 8.55
CA TRP A 72 -22.92 -3.08 7.69
C TRP A 72 -22.76 -4.40 8.45
N THR A 73 -22.51 -4.34 9.76
CA THR A 73 -22.32 -5.53 10.61
C THR A 73 -23.26 -5.47 11.82
N LYS A 74 -23.53 -6.61 12.43
CA LYS A 74 -24.32 -6.66 13.68
C LYS A 74 -23.38 -6.68 14.87
N GLY A 75 -23.56 -5.70 15.78
CA GLY A 75 -22.75 -5.59 16.99
C GLY A 75 -21.29 -5.20 16.70
N LYS A 76 -20.46 -5.36 17.72
CA LYS A 76 -19.04 -5.04 17.63
C LYS A 76 -18.27 -6.20 17.01
N ILE A 77 -17.48 -5.90 16.00
CA ILE A 77 -16.65 -6.84 15.25
C ILE A 77 -15.20 -6.39 15.37
N ALA A 78 -14.28 -7.35 15.55
CA ALA A 78 -12.85 -7.08 15.53
C ALA A 78 -12.35 -7.14 14.07
N PHE A 79 -11.89 -6.01 13.54
CA PHE A 79 -11.24 -5.91 12.25
C PHE A 79 -9.73 -5.83 12.44
N SER A 80 -8.96 -6.48 11.58
CA SER A 80 -7.50 -6.36 11.56
C SER A 80 -6.94 -6.37 10.13
N GLY A 81 -5.84 -5.64 9.95
CA GLY A 81 -5.15 -5.53 8.67
C GLY A 81 -4.16 -4.38 8.65
N PRO A 82 -3.44 -4.19 7.54
CA PRO A 82 -2.50 -3.10 7.38
C PRO A 82 -3.19 -1.74 7.41
N LEU A 83 -2.47 -0.72 7.84
CA LEU A 83 -2.88 0.66 7.60
C LEU A 83 -2.82 0.95 6.11
N LEU A 84 -3.79 1.71 5.60
CA LEU A 84 -3.80 2.13 4.19
C LEU A 84 -2.52 2.88 3.84
N LYS A 85 -2.03 3.74 4.74
CA LYS A 85 -0.74 4.43 4.61
C LYS A 85 0.42 3.45 4.38
N SER A 86 0.51 2.37 5.15
CA SER A 86 1.60 1.39 5.01
C SER A 86 1.56 0.65 3.67
N VAL A 87 0.37 0.42 3.11
CA VAL A 87 0.20 -0.17 1.77
C VAL A 87 0.69 0.80 0.69
N LEU A 88 0.34 2.08 0.79
CA LEU A 88 0.77 3.11 -0.15
C LEU A 88 2.29 3.34 -0.09
N GLU A 89 2.86 3.39 1.13
CA GLU A 89 4.32 3.48 1.34
C GLU A 89 5.05 2.28 0.73
N ALA A 90 4.54 1.06 0.92
CA ALA A 90 5.14 -0.15 0.33
C ALA A 90 5.11 -0.13 -1.20
N ALA A 91 4.06 0.43 -1.81
CA ALA A 91 3.95 0.62 -3.25
C ALA A 91 4.80 1.81 -3.76
N GLY A 92 5.29 2.67 -2.86
CA GLY A 92 5.93 3.93 -3.22
C GLY A 92 4.97 4.87 -3.95
N ALA A 93 3.71 4.94 -3.48
CA ALA A 93 2.62 5.64 -4.13
C ALA A 93 2.44 7.05 -3.53
N GLU A 94 2.52 8.08 -4.38
CA GLU A 94 2.29 9.47 -4.01
C GLU A 94 1.19 10.10 -4.87
N GLY A 95 0.30 10.88 -4.26
CA GLY A 95 -0.80 11.53 -4.97
C GLY A 95 -1.66 12.40 -4.06
N LYS A 96 -2.78 12.88 -4.59
CA LYS A 96 -3.75 13.73 -3.85
C LYS A 96 -4.98 12.96 -3.40
N SER A 97 -5.40 11.98 -4.17
CA SER A 97 -6.54 11.14 -3.84
C SER A 97 -6.34 9.70 -4.33
N LEU A 98 -7.19 8.83 -3.83
CA LEU A 98 -7.25 7.42 -4.13
C LEU A 98 -8.62 7.11 -4.72
N ARG A 99 -8.65 6.38 -5.81
CA ARG A 99 -9.87 5.76 -6.33
C ARG A 99 -9.86 4.30 -5.94
N VAL A 100 -10.64 3.96 -4.92
CA VAL A 100 -10.73 2.60 -4.38
C VAL A 100 -11.82 1.85 -5.13
N LYS A 101 -11.46 0.77 -5.82
CA LYS A 101 -12.33 0.02 -6.72
C LYS A 101 -12.65 -1.36 -6.16
N ALA A 102 -13.93 -1.68 -6.09
CA ALA A 102 -14.43 -3.00 -5.70
C ALA A 102 -14.52 -3.95 -6.90
N MET A 103 -14.74 -5.24 -6.63
CA MET A 103 -14.89 -6.29 -7.66
C MET A 103 -16.12 -6.10 -8.55
N ASN A 104 -17.17 -5.44 -8.04
CA ASN A 104 -18.43 -5.15 -8.75
C ASN A 104 -18.40 -3.79 -9.47
N ASP A 105 -17.20 -3.25 -9.73
CA ASP A 105 -16.95 -1.96 -10.38
C ASP A 105 -17.43 -0.71 -9.61
N TYR A 106 -17.96 -0.87 -8.40
CA TYR A 106 -18.15 0.27 -7.50
C TYR A 106 -16.80 0.91 -7.19
N ALA A 107 -16.76 2.24 -7.17
CA ALA A 107 -15.56 2.98 -6.81
C ALA A 107 -15.90 4.18 -5.93
N ALA A 108 -15.06 4.44 -4.94
CA ALA A 108 -15.14 5.65 -4.11
C ALA A 108 -13.84 6.44 -4.20
N GLU A 109 -13.99 7.77 -4.17
CA GLU A 109 -12.86 8.70 -4.03
C GLU A 109 -12.53 8.87 -2.54
N VAL A 110 -11.28 8.60 -2.19
CA VAL A 110 -10.75 8.71 -0.83
C VAL A 110 -9.58 9.70 -0.85
N PRO A 111 -9.67 10.84 -0.15
CA PRO A 111 -8.55 11.77 -0.08
C PRO A 111 -7.29 11.11 0.49
N MET A 112 -6.11 11.50 -0.01
CA MET A 112 -4.83 11.00 0.52
C MET A 112 -4.68 11.30 2.03
N ASP A 113 -5.27 12.38 2.52
CA ASP A 113 -5.30 12.72 3.94
C ASP A 113 -6.00 11.64 4.80
N ASP A 114 -7.00 10.96 4.27
CA ASP A 114 -7.67 9.87 4.98
C ASP A 114 -6.75 8.64 5.16
N ALA A 115 -5.77 8.47 4.28
CA ALA A 115 -4.75 7.43 4.42
C ALA A 115 -3.59 7.87 5.33
N THR A 116 -3.18 9.14 5.26
CA THR A 116 -1.94 9.61 5.89
C THR A 116 -2.12 10.22 7.28
N LYS A 117 -3.31 10.79 7.55
CA LYS A 117 -3.64 11.50 8.82
C LYS A 117 -4.63 10.74 9.70
N ILE A 118 -5.31 9.75 9.15
CA ILE A 118 -6.25 8.88 9.87
C ILE A 118 -5.71 7.47 9.82
N ASP A 119 -5.81 6.71 10.91
CA ASP A 119 -5.41 5.31 10.97
C ASP A 119 -6.42 4.40 10.24
N THR A 120 -6.75 4.79 8.99
CA THR A 120 -7.62 4.03 8.11
C THR A 120 -6.98 2.69 7.79
N MET A 121 -7.73 1.63 7.97
CA MET A 121 -7.25 0.25 7.83
C MET A 121 -7.79 -0.38 6.55
N LEU A 122 -6.94 -1.15 5.88
CA LEU A 122 -7.36 -2.10 4.85
C LEU A 122 -7.51 -3.46 5.52
N ALA A 123 -8.70 -3.73 6.08
CA ALA A 123 -8.95 -4.95 6.83
C ALA A 123 -8.83 -6.18 5.93
N THR A 124 -8.03 -7.16 6.36
CA THR A 124 -7.88 -8.49 5.77
C THR A 124 -8.66 -9.53 6.54
N ARG A 125 -8.99 -9.24 7.82
CA ARG A 125 -9.67 -10.17 8.72
C ARG A 125 -10.81 -9.51 9.49
N MET A 126 -11.82 -10.31 9.76
CA MET A 126 -12.97 -10.01 10.59
C MET A 126 -13.11 -11.12 11.65
N ASP A 127 -13.07 -10.76 12.94
CA ASP A 127 -13.02 -11.69 14.09
C ASP A 127 -11.92 -12.77 13.93
N GLY A 128 -10.75 -12.34 13.44
CA GLY A 128 -9.56 -13.19 13.22
C GLY A 128 -9.62 -14.10 11.99
N GLN A 129 -10.74 -14.14 11.26
CA GLN A 129 -10.91 -14.94 10.05
C GLN A 129 -10.74 -14.08 8.80
N THR A 130 -10.16 -14.66 7.75
CA THR A 130 -10.15 -14.03 6.43
C THR A 130 -11.57 -13.87 5.91
N MET A 131 -11.84 -12.74 5.27
CA MET A 131 -13.16 -12.45 4.74
C MET A 131 -13.37 -13.09 3.36
N SER A 132 -14.45 -13.85 3.20
CA SER A 132 -14.87 -14.30 1.88
C SER A 132 -15.46 -13.12 1.08
N ILE A 133 -15.56 -13.27 -0.26
CA ILE A 133 -16.23 -12.27 -1.12
C ILE A 133 -17.67 -11.99 -0.63
N ARG A 134 -18.39 -13.03 -0.16
CA ARG A 134 -19.75 -12.88 0.38
C ARG A 134 -19.78 -12.08 1.69
N ASP A 135 -18.71 -12.13 2.46
CA ASP A 135 -18.53 -11.48 3.76
C ASP A 135 -17.65 -10.23 3.68
N LYS A 136 -17.78 -9.45 2.59
CA LYS A 136 -17.06 -8.18 2.33
C LYS A 136 -15.58 -8.32 1.98
N GLY A 137 -15.04 -9.53 1.82
CA GLY A 137 -13.66 -9.78 1.43
C GLY A 137 -13.37 -9.66 -0.08
N PRO A 138 -12.11 -9.80 -0.46
CA PRO A 138 -10.98 -10.13 0.41
C PRO A 138 -10.50 -8.96 1.30
N LEU A 139 -10.82 -7.71 0.94
CA LEU A 139 -10.35 -6.49 1.60
C LEU A 139 -11.49 -5.52 1.85
N PHE A 140 -11.46 -4.86 3.02
CA PHE A 140 -12.46 -3.88 3.41
C PHE A 140 -11.77 -2.63 3.97
N LEU A 141 -11.99 -1.46 3.38
CA LEU A 141 -11.49 -0.19 3.87
C LEU A 141 -12.34 0.28 5.05
N ILE A 142 -11.75 0.35 6.23
CA ILE A 142 -12.43 0.73 7.48
C ILE A 142 -11.70 1.89 8.16
N TYR A 143 -12.47 2.90 8.53
CA TYR A 143 -12.03 4.00 9.36
C TYR A 143 -12.02 3.61 10.84
N PRO A 144 -11.19 4.24 11.70
CA PRO A 144 -11.06 3.88 13.11
C PRO A 144 -12.23 4.41 13.95
N PHE A 145 -13.44 3.91 13.71
CA PHE A 145 -14.67 4.28 14.44
C PHE A 145 -14.60 3.92 15.94
N ASP A 146 -13.70 3.02 16.31
CA ASP A 146 -13.41 2.65 17.70
C ASP A 146 -12.57 3.70 18.44
N ALA A 147 -11.71 4.42 17.72
CA ALA A 147 -10.80 5.41 18.28
C ALA A 147 -11.35 6.84 18.18
N ASP A 148 -12.13 7.13 17.14
CA ASP A 148 -12.71 8.45 16.89
C ASP A 148 -14.16 8.34 16.41
N SER A 149 -15.10 8.55 17.32
CA SER A 149 -16.54 8.52 17.02
C SER A 149 -17.02 9.63 16.08
N SER A 150 -16.25 10.69 15.89
CA SER A 150 -16.59 11.76 14.93
C SER A 150 -16.53 11.28 13.48
N LEU A 151 -15.81 10.17 13.23
CA LEU A 151 -15.74 9.52 11.92
C LEU A 151 -16.98 8.66 11.63
N TYR A 152 -17.84 8.38 12.62
CA TYR A 152 -19.03 7.54 12.44
C TYR A 152 -20.18 8.35 11.79
N ASN A 153 -20.06 8.61 10.49
CA ASN A 153 -21.02 9.39 9.72
C ASN A 153 -20.98 9.03 8.22
N GLU A 154 -22.00 9.49 7.47
CA GLU A 154 -22.21 9.16 6.06
C GLU A 154 -21.00 9.49 5.15
N LYS A 155 -20.21 10.53 5.47
CA LYS A 155 -19.02 10.87 4.70
C LYS A 155 -18.00 9.73 4.69
N TYR A 156 -17.71 9.14 5.85
CA TYR A 156 -16.75 8.05 5.96
C TYR A 156 -17.38 6.69 5.61
N PHE A 157 -18.69 6.54 5.81
CA PHE A 157 -19.41 5.35 5.35
C PHE A 157 -19.34 5.22 3.83
N SER A 158 -19.56 6.30 3.08
CA SER A 158 -19.48 6.26 1.62
C SER A 158 -18.07 5.97 1.07
N ARG A 159 -17.03 6.18 1.89
CA ARG A 159 -15.63 5.87 1.56
C ARG A 159 -15.18 4.50 2.03
N SER A 160 -15.96 3.81 2.85
CA SER A 160 -15.65 2.48 3.37
C SER A 160 -16.03 1.41 2.35
N VAL A 161 -15.16 1.19 1.38
CA VAL A 161 -15.35 0.23 0.29
C VAL A 161 -15.01 -1.18 0.75
N TRP A 162 -15.80 -2.16 0.37
CA TRP A 162 -15.51 -3.59 0.57
C TRP A 162 -15.34 -4.32 -0.77
N GLN A 163 -14.87 -5.59 -0.73
CA GLN A 163 -14.53 -6.38 -1.93
C GLN A 163 -13.51 -5.67 -2.82
N ILE A 164 -12.54 -4.99 -2.23
CA ILE A 164 -11.57 -4.18 -2.96
C ILE A 164 -10.66 -5.10 -3.78
N LYS A 165 -10.43 -4.70 -5.05
CA LYS A 165 -9.48 -5.33 -5.98
C LYS A 165 -8.33 -4.39 -6.37
N GLU A 166 -8.59 -3.07 -6.38
CA GLU A 166 -7.64 -2.08 -6.89
C GLU A 166 -7.73 -0.76 -6.11
N ILE A 167 -6.58 -0.12 -5.94
CA ILE A 167 -6.46 1.27 -5.47
C ILE A 167 -5.66 2.03 -6.52
N GLU A 168 -6.31 2.97 -7.21
CA GLU A 168 -5.68 3.87 -8.17
C GLU A 168 -5.32 5.18 -7.49
N VAL A 169 -4.02 5.53 -7.52
CA VAL A 169 -3.53 6.80 -6.96
C VAL A 169 -3.60 7.88 -8.02
N THR A 170 -4.28 8.99 -7.71
CA THR A 170 -4.50 10.12 -8.62
C THR A 170 -3.79 11.38 -8.14
N LYS A 171 -3.40 12.24 -9.11
CA LYS A 171 -2.69 13.52 -8.87
C LYS A 171 -3.60 14.67 -8.51
#